data_a63960c2d02039c9501ad4b4850bab71
#
_entry.id   a63960c2d02039c9501ad4b4850bab71
#
_cell.length_a   1.000
_cell.length_b   1.000
_cell.length_c   1.000
_cell.angle_alpha   90.00
_cell.angle_beta   90.00
_cell.angle_gamma   90.00
#
_symmetry.space_group_name_H-M   'P 1'
#
loop_
_entity.id
_entity.type
_entity.pdbx_description
1 polymer ?
#
loop_
_entity_poly.entity_id
_entity_poly.type
_entity_poly.pdbx_seq_one_letter_code
_entity_poly.pdbx_strand_id
1 'polypeptide(L)'
;GLKATGTEEVKEQGVATVFVPCGETLIELLVDITENNDGPIGKYIAKNGPGIQHMALRVDDIKAAIADLTEAGVRMIDKAPRNGAGQMKIAFVHPKSAGLLLELCQPAATYKD
;
A
#
# COMPACT_ATOMS: atom_id res chain seq x y z
N GLY A 1 -8.42 -4.97 -23.45
CA GLY A 1 -8.29 -5.27 -22.07
C GLY A 1 -6.94 -4.92 -21.46
N LEU A 2 -6.88 -4.95 -20.15
CA LEU A 2 -5.66 -4.70 -19.42
C LEU A 2 -4.74 -5.91 -19.51
N LYS A 3 -3.43 -5.66 -19.49
CA LYS A 3 -2.43 -6.73 -19.58
C LYS A 3 -1.45 -6.68 -18.43
N ALA A 4 -1.11 -7.84 -17.88
CA ALA A 4 -0.08 -7.94 -16.87
C ALA A 4 1.30 -7.67 -17.49
N THR A 5 2.14 -6.92 -16.79
CA THR A 5 3.49 -6.59 -17.26
C THR A 5 4.59 -7.31 -16.47
N GLY A 6 4.27 -7.91 -15.36
CA GLY A 6 5.27 -8.64 -14.58
C GLY A 6 4.70 -9.21 -13.29
N THR A 7 5.51 -10.00 -12.64
CA THR A 7 5.19 -10.64 -11.36
C THR A 7 6.39 -10.51 -10.44
N GLU A 8 6.15 -10.23 -9.17
CA GLU A 8 7.20 -10.17 -8.17
C GLU A 8 6.81 -11.01 -6.96
N GLU A 9 7.75 -11.81 -6.46
CA GLU A 9 7.55 -12.58 -5.24
C GLU A 9 8.36 -11.97 -4.11
N VAL A 10 7.72 -11.73 -2.97
CA VAL A 10 8.38 -11.33 -1.74
C VAL A 10 8.23 -12.47 -0.75
N LYS A 11 9.16 -13.41 -0.80
CA LYS A 11 9.07 -14.67 -0.05
C LYS A 11 9.02 -14.46 1.46
N GLU A 12 9.78 -13.50 1.99
CA GLU A 12 9.78 -13.21 3.42
C GLU A 12 8.43 -12.66 3.92
N GLN A 13 7.61 -12.14 3.02
CA GLN A 13 6.26 -11.68 3.36
C GLN A 13 5.18 -12.66 2.90
N GLY A 14 5.58 -13.73 2.20
CA GLY A 14 4.65 -14.75 1.73
C GLY A 14 3.67 -14.25 0.68
N VAL A 15 4.07 -13.31 -0.17
CA VAL A 15 3.18 -12.71 -1.16
C VAL A 15 3.82 -12.69 -2.55
N ALA A 16 2.99 -12.92 -3.57
CA ALA A 16 3.34 -12.61 -4.95
C ALA A 16 2.40 -11.54 -5.47
N THR A 17 2.94 -10.65 -6.29
CA THR A 17 2.20 -9.54 -6.86
C THR A 17 2.27 -9.61 -8.38
N VAL A 18 1.13 -9.49 -9.04
CA VAL A 18 1.05 -9.34 -10.49
C VAL A 18 0.70 -7.90 -10.79
N PHE A 19 1.50 -7.26 -11.63
CA PHE A 19 1.34 -5.85 -11.97
C PHE A 19 0.51 -5.70 -13.24
N VAL A 20 -0.56 -4.91 -13.15
CA VAL A 20 -1.48 -4.66 -14.26
C VAL A 20 -1.63 -3.15 -14.43
N PRO A 21 -0.85 -2.53 -15.33
CA PRO A 21 -0.98 -1.09 -15.56
C PRO A 21 -2.33 -0.71 -16.13
N CYS A 22 -2.86 0.42 -15.65
CA CYS A 22 -4.10 1.00 -16.12
C CYS A 22 -3.90 2.52 -16.24
N GLY A 23 -3.43 2.99 -17.39
CA GLY A 23 -3.03 4.38 -17.55
C GLY A 23 -1.83 4.69 -16.63
N GLU A 24 -1.95 5.71 -15.83
CA GLU A 24 -0.91 6.08 -14.85
C GLU A 24 -1.08 5.36 -13.51
N THR A 25 -2.14 4.56 -13.39
CA THR A 25 -2.43 3.79 -12.18
C THR A 25 -1.90 2.38 -12.36
N LEU A 26 -1.41 1.79 -11.29
CA LEU A 26 -0.94 0.42 -11.27
C LEU A 26 -1.85 -0.41 -10.38
N ILE A 27 -2.49 -1.42 -10.96
CA ILE A 27 -3.26 -2.40 -10.20
C ILE A 27 -2.31 -3.52 -9.83
N GLU A 28 -2.29 -3.89 -8.56
CA GLU A 28 -1.47 -4.97 -8.04
C GLU A 28 -2.38 -6.08 -7.55
N LEU A 29 -2.33 -7.23 -8.22
CA LEU A 29 -3.07 -8.42 -7.80
C LEU A 29 -2.18 -9.19 -6.84
N LEU A 30 -2.65 -9.39 -5.62
CA LEU A 30 -1.87 -10.01 -4.55
C LEU A 30 -2.35 -11.42 -4.29
N VAL A 31 -1.42 -12.35 -4.16
CA VAL A 31 -1.73 -13.74 -3.82
C VAL A 31 -0.80 -14.21 -2.72
N ASP A 32 -1.37 -14.98 -1.80
CA ASP A 32 -0.59 -15.63 -0.73
C ASP A 32 0.18 -16.80 -1.33
N ILE A 33 1.49 -16.85 -1.08
CA ILE A 33 2.34 -17.94 -1.55
C ILE A 33 2.89 -18.78 -0.40
N THR A 34 2.36 -18.61 0.81
CA THR A 34 2.75 -19.47 1.93
C THR A 34 2.14 -20.85 1.75
N GLU A 35 2.78 -21.86 2.37
CA GLU A 35 2.35 -23.24 2.25
C GLU A 35 0.91 -23.46 2.70
N ASN A 36 0.50 -22.81 3.77
CA ASN A 36 -0.81 -22.99 4.39
C ASN A 36 -1.78 -21.84 4.12
N ASN A 37 -1.46 -20.96 3.19
CA ASN A 37 -2.27 -19.79 2.88
C ASN A 37 -2.53 -18.93 4.13
N ASP A 38 -1.53 -18.80 4.98
CA ASP A 38 -1.62 -18.14 6.28
C ASP A 38 -0.72 -16.90 6.38
N GLY A 39 -0.25 -16.39 5.27
CA GLY A 39 0.45 -15.10 5.20
C GLY A 39 -0.53 -13.93 5.32
N PRO A 40 -0.02 -12.69 5.23
CA PRO A 40 -0.88 -11.50 5.38
C PRO A 40 -2.07 -11.46 4.41
N ILE A 41 -1.87 -11.86 3.16
CA ILE A 41 -2.93 -11.81 2.15
C ILE A 41 -3.94 -12.93 2.39
N GLY A 42 -3.48 -14.15 2.70
CA GLY A 42 -4.38 -15.26 3.03
C GLY A 42 -5.24 -14.95 4.24
N LYS A 43 -4.65 -14.35 5.28
CA LYS A 43 -5.40 -13.93 6.46
C LYS A 43 -6.40 -12.83 6.16
N TYR A 44 -6.03 -11.87 5.31
CA TYR A 44 -6.95 -10.82 4.89
C TYR A 44 -8.17 -11.40 4.18
N ILE A 45 -7.94 -12.29 3.22
CA ILE A 45 -9.03 -12.90 2.44
C ILE A 45 -9.92 -13.75 3.33
N ALA A 46 -9.33 -14.52 4.26
CA ALA A 46 -10.10 -15.33 5.19
C ALA A 46 -11.03 -14.48 6.06
N LYS A 47 -10.61 -13.29 6.44
CA LYS A 47 -11.39 -12.39 7.30
C LYS A 47 -12.38 -11.54 6.51
N ASN A 48 -11.97 -11.02 5.34
CA ASN A 48 -12.71 -9.98 4.62
C ASN A 48 -13.24 -10.44 3.26
N GLY A 49 -12.82 -11.61 2.78
CA GLY A 49 -13.10 -12.03 1.40
C GLY A 49 -12.16 -11.36 0.40
N PRO A 50 -12.25 -11.74 -0.88
CA PRO A 50 -11.49 -11.07 -1.94
C PRO A 50 -11.95 -9.62 -2.09
N GLY A 51 -11.03 -8.75 -2.46
CA GLY A 51 -11.37 -7.36 -2.68
C GLY A 51 -10.16 -6.46 -2.54
N ILE A 52 -10.41 -5.16 -2.42
CA ILE A 52 -9.34 -4.18 -2.28
C ILE A 52 -8.74 -4.28 -0.87
N GLN A 53 -7.45 -4.58 -0.79
CA GLN A 53 -6.75 -4.63 0.48
C GLN A 53 -6.28 -3.23 0.89
N HIS A 54 -5.68 -2.50 -0.05
CA HIS A 54 -5.26 -1.13 0.22
C HIS A 54 -5.20 -0.33 -1.08
N MET A 55 -5.17 0.99 -0.92
CA MET A 55 -4.98 1.93 -2.01
C MET A 55 -3.79 2.81 -1.66
N ALA A 56 -2.92 3.08 -2.62
CA ALA A 56 -1.78 3.96 -2.45
C ALA A 56 -1.99 5.24 -3.27
N LEU A 57 -1.77 6.38 -2.64
CA LEU A 57 -1.83 7.68 -3.29
C LEU A 57 -0.46 8.34 -3.25
N ARG A 58 0.03 8.74 -4.40
CA ARG A 58 1.28 9.47 -4.47
C ARG A 58 1.04 10.92 -4.07
N VAL A 59 1.90 11.44 -3.18
CA VAL A 59 1.86 12.83 -2.73
C VAL A 59 3.21 13.49 -2.98
N ASP A 60 3.21 14.81 -3.10
CA ASP A 60 4.43 15.57 -3.37
C ASP A 60 5.28 15.77 -2.11
N ASP A 61 4.61 15.88 -0.96
CA ASP A 61 5.28 16.10 0.33
C ASP A 61 4.53 15.30 1.40
N ILE A 62 5.05 14.13 1.73
CA ILE A 62 4.37 13.23 2.67
C ILE A 62 4.33 13.78 4.10
N LYS A 63 5.36 14.53 4.52
CA LYS A 63 5.33 15.16 5.84
C LYS A 63 4.21 16.17 5.96
N ALA A 64 4.04 17.02 4.93
CA ALA A 64 2.97 18.00 4.89
C ALA A 64 1.60 17.31 4.84
N ALA A 65 1.48 16.24 4.04
CA ALA A 65 0.23 15.49 3.95
C ALA A 65 -0.17 14.89 5.29
N ILE A 66 0.77 14.28 6.02
CA ILE A 66 0.52 13.73 7.35
C ILE A 66 0.06 14.83 8.31
N ALA A 67 0.74 15.98 8.29
CA ALA A 67 0.42 17.11 9.17
C ALA A 67 -0.99 17.63 8.87
N ASP A 68 -1.33 17.83 7.61
CA ASP A 68 -2.65 18.33 7.19
C ASP A 68 -3.76 17.38 7.58
N LEU A 69 -3.56 16.08 7.36
CA LEU A 69 -4.56 15.08 7.71
C LEU A 69 -4.74 14.97 9.21
N THR A 70 -3.65 15.00 9.96
CA THR A 70 -3.69 14.96 11.43
C THR A 70 -4.45 16.17 11.98
N GLU A 71 -4.18 17.36 11.46
CA GLU A 71 -4.88 18.56 11.86
C GLU A 71 -6.37 18.50 11.55
N ALA A 72 -6.75 17.85 10.44
CA ALA A 72 -8.14 17.65 10.06
C ALA A 72 -8.86 16.57 10.87
N GLY A 73 -8.18 15.92 11.81
CA GLY A 73 -8.77 14.90 12.65
C GLY A 73 -8.72 13.49 12.06
N VAL A 74 -7.96 13.29 10.99
CA VAL A 74 -7.79 11.97 10.38
C VAL A 74 -6.83 11.14 11.22
N ARG A 75 -7.22 9.89 11.49
CA ARG A 75 -6.38 8.98 12.28
C ARG A 75 -5.31 8.34 11.41
N MET A 76 -4.06 8.60 11.74
CA MET A 76 -2.92 8.01 11.06
C MET A 76 -2.44 6.76 11.79
N ILE A 77 -2.05 5.71 11.06
CA ILE A 77 -1.30 4.59 11.62
C ILE A 77 0.14 5.04 11.82
N ASP A 78 0.73 5.62 10.77
CA ASP A 78 2.09 6.16 10.84
C ASP A 78 2.03 7.66 11.02
N LYS A 79 2.60 8.15 12.11
CA LYS A 79 2.65 9.59 12.39
C LYS A 79 3.86 10.27 11.77
N ALA A 80 4.78 9.47 11.25
CA ALA A 80 5.98 9.93 10.54
C ALA A 80 6.24 8.98 9.37
N PRO A 81 6.83 9.48 8.27
CA PRO A 81 7.12 8.62 7.13
C PRO A 81 8.13 7.53 7.48
N ARG A 82 7.97 6.38 6.86
CA ARG A 82 8.92 5.28 6.96
C ARG A 82 9.26 4.76 5.56
N ASN A 83 10.31 3.96 5.48
CA ASN A 83 10.71 3.38 4.21
C ASN A 83 9.73 2.29 3.80
N GLY A 84 9.35 2.31 2.52
CA GLY A 84 8.50 1.30 1.92
C GLY A 84 9.18 0.66 0.72
N ALA A 85 8.46 -0.24 0.05
CA ALA A 85 8.94 -0.89 -1.15
C ALA A 85 9.14 0.13 -2.28
N GLY A 86 9.98 -0.23 -3.27
CA GLY A 86 10.16 0.58 -4.47
C GLY A 86 10.83 1.92 -4.22
N GLN A 87 11.64 2.04 -3.16
CA GLN A 87 12.33 3.27 -2.79
C GLN A 87 11.36 4.43 -2.57
N MET A 88 10.28 4.14 -1.87
CA MET A 88 9.26 5.12 -1.49
C MET A 88 9.36 5.42 0.00
N LYS A 89 9.00 6.65 0.37
CA LYS A 89 8.62 6.98 1.75
C LYS A 89 7.12 6.79 1.85
N ILE A 90 6.67 6.09 2.87
CA ILE A 90 5.26 5.75 3.01
C ILE A 90 4.72 6.08 4.39
N ALA A 91 3.39 6.22 4.48
CA ALA A 91 2.66 6.33 5.73
C ALA A 91 1.24 5.84 5.50
N PHE A 92 0.70 5.10 6.46
CA PHE A 92 -0.66 4.58 6.35
C PHE A 92 -1.66 5.40 7.15
N VAL A 93 -2.82 5.64 6.53
CA VAL A 93 -3.99 6.21 7.17
C VAL A 93 -4.84 5.05 7.71
N HIS A 94 -5.36 5.22 8.93
CA HIS A 94 -6.15 4.17 9.57
C HIS A 94 -7.45 3.91 8.81
N PRO A 95 -7.86 2.65 8.62
CA PRO A 95 -9.10 2.32 7.91
C PRO A 95 -10.35 2.96 8.48
N LYS A 96 -10.39 3.24 9.78
CA LYS A 96 -11.54 3.92 10.39
C LYS A 96 -11.75 5.32 9.83
N SER A 97 -10.70 6.00 9.40
CA SER A 97 -10.81 7.35 8.82
C SER A 97 -11.03 7.31 7.31
N ALA A 98 -10.40 6.36 6.61
CA ALA A 98 -10.43 6.34 5.15
C ALA A 98 -11.39 5.30 4.56
N GLY A 99 -11.97 4.41 5.37
CA GLY A 99 -12.86 3.36 4.89
C GLY A 99 -12.13 2.14 4.32
N LEU A 100 -10.83 2.25 4.10
CA LEU A 100 -9.94 1.17 3.69
C LEU A 100 -8.53 1.53 4.16
N LEU A 101 -7.60 0.58 4.04
CA LEU A 101 -6.21 0.88 4.34
C LEU A 101 -5.66 1.77 3.23
N LEU A 102 -5.37 3.03 3.56
CA LEU A 102 -4.88 4.02 2.60
C LEU A 102 -3.40 4.29 2.86
N GLU A 103 -2.58 4.11 1.82
CA GLU A 103 -1.16 4.41 1.87
C GLU A 103 -0.89 5.74 1.19
N LEU A 104 -0.13 6.60 1.85
CA LEU A 104 0.47 7.76 1.21
C LEU A 104 1.90 7.39 0.82
N CYS A 105 2.34 7.78 -0.37
CA CYS A 105 3.70 7.49 -0.79
C CYS A 105 4.34 8.67 -1.52
N GLN A 106 5.63 8.81 -1.29
CA GLN A 106 6.46 9.83 -1.96
C GLN A 106 7.78 9.17 -2.36
N PRO A 107 8.24 9.36 -3.62
CA PRO A 107 9.55 8.83 -4.01
C PRO A 107 10.64 9.32 -3.07
N ALA A 108 11.50 8.41 -2.60
CA ALA A 108 12.59 8.76 -1.69
C ALA A 108 13.52 9.80 -2.30
N ALA A 109 13.68 9.80 -3.62
CA ALA A 109 14.52 10.77 -4.33
C ALA A 109 14.04 12.21 -4.18
N THR A 110 12.75 12.43 -3.94
CA THR A 110 12.16 13.76 -3.76
C THR A 110 11.95 14.12 -2.28
N TYR A 111 12.19 13.16 -1.39
CA TYR A 111 11.97 13.36 0.04
C TYR A 111 13.09 14.18 0.66
N LYS A 112 12.73 15.16 1.48
CA LYS A 112 13.70 16.00 2.20
C LYS A 112 13.53 15.79 3.70
N ASP A 113 14.62 15.45 4.35
CA ASP A 113 14.66 15.27 5.81
C ASP A 113 14.42 16.56 6.57
#